data_8a0f6e71e603d6d2a25a488438e881d6
#
_entry.id   8a0f6e71e603d6d2a25a488438e881d6
#
_cell.length_a   1.000
_cell.length_b   1.000
_cell.length_c   1.000
_cell.angle_alpha   90.00
_cell.angle_beta   90.00
_cell.angle_gamma   90.00
#
_symmetry.space_group_name_H-M   'P 1'
#
loop_
_entity.id
_entity.type
_entity.pdbx_description
1 polymer ?
#
loop_
_entity_poly.entity_id
_entity_poly.type
_entity_poly.pdbx_seq_one_letter_code
_entity_poly.pdbx_strand_id
1 'polypeptide(L)'
;MFVTNHLLAGVAVGAACPDRPALAFIAGFATHLPMDCCRHWGYPGNDIHDARFLRAAVGDVCVGLGVLAGATIAARSGGRSTLPSVLAGALGAAALDIDKPTRLFFGRNPVPRAVQQLHDAVQEGVEAPEHLRREVAWGAALAVVAGLSLARRSAQPFSSTMTSR
;
A
#
# COMPACT_ATOMS: atom_id res chain seq x y z
N MET A 1 0.39 7.18 -7.81
CA MET A 1 1.10 7.48 -6.52
C MET A 1 2.20 6.45 -6.30
N PHE A 2 3.20 6.68 -5.41
CA PHE A 2 4.20 5.67 -5.07
C PHE A 2 3.55 4.45 -4.42
N VAL A 3 3.99 3.24 -4.78
CA VAL A 3 3.46 1.99 -4.18
C VAL A 3 3.73 1.94 -2.68
N THR A 4 4.80 2.53 -2.21
CA THR A 4 5.09 2.68 -0.76
C THR A 4 3.95 3.39 -0.02
N ASN A 5 3.35 4.43 -0.59
CA ASN A 5 2.23 5.15 0.03
C ASN A 5 0.98 4.28 0.10
N HIS A 6 0.68 3.51 -0.94
CA HIS A 6 -0.41 2.53 -0.91
C HIS A 6 -0.16 1.45 0.14
N LEU A 7 1.07 0.92 0.23
CA LEU A 7 1.42 -0.07 1.26
C LEU A 7 1.22 0.47 2.67
N LEU A 8 1.65 1.71 2.94
CA LEU A 8 1.47 2.35 4.25
C LEU A 8 -0.01 2.54 4.61
N ALA A 9 -0.83 2.99 3.64
CA ALA A 9 -2.27 3.09 3.83
C ALA A 9 -2.89 1.72 4.14
N GLY A 10 -2.50 0.69 3.38
CA GLY A 10 -2.95 -0.68 3.58
C GLY A 10 -2.51 -1.27 4.92
N VAL A 11 -1.30 -0.97 5.39
CA VAL A 11 -0.82 -1.35 6.74
C VAL A 11 -1.72 -0.74 7.82
N ALA A 12 -2.05 0.55 7.71
CA ALA A 12 -2.92 1.23 8.66
C ALA A 12 -4.33 0.61 8.69
N VAL A 13 -4.90 0.33 7.51
CA VAL A 13 -6.19 -0.35 7.35
C VAL A 13 -6.14 -1.76 7.95
N GLY A 14 -5.10 -2.52 7.65
CA GLY A 14 -4.93 -3.88 8.18
C GLY A 14 -4.82 -3.89 9.71
N ALA A 15 -4.09 -2.94 10.29
CA ALA A 15 -4.02 -2.77 11.73
C ALA A 15 -5.36 -2.37 12.35
N ALA A 16 -6.21 -1.63 11.63
CA ALA A 16 -7.56 -1.29 12.07
C ALA A 16 -8.55 -2.46 12.00
N CYS A 17 -8.26 -3.49 11.20
CA CYS A 17 -9.11 -4.66 10.97
C CYS A 17 -8.47 -5.97 11.46
N PRO A 18 -8.05 -6.09 12.75
CA PRO A 18 -7.44 -7.32 13.25
C PRO A 18 -8.42 -8.49 13.12
N ASP A 19 -7.92 -9.72 12.93
CA ASP A 19 -8.71 -10.93 12.76
C ASP A 19 -9.61 -10.98 11.51
N ARG A 20 -9.51 -9.97 10.62
CA ARG A 20 -10.37 -9.85 9.42
C ARG A 20 -9.54 -9.58 8.16
N PRO A 21 -8.65 -10.51 7.76
CA PRO A 21 -7.75 -10.27 6.63
C PRO A 21 -8.50 -10.02 5.30
N ALA A 22 -9.62 -10.70 5.06
CA ALA A 22 -10.43 -10.46 3.86
C ALA A 22 -11.01 -9.02 3.85
N LEU A 23 -11.54 -8.55 4.98
CA LEU A 23 -12.02 -7.18 5.09
C LEU A 23 -10.87 -6.17 4.94
N ALA A 24 -9.71 -6.46 5.54
CA ALA A 24 -8.53 -5.63 5.43
C ALA A 24 -8.06 -5.51 3.97
N PHE A 25 -8.07 -6.61 3.20
CA PHE A 25 -7.75 -6.61 1.78
C PHE A 25 -8.72 -5.73 0.97
N ILE A 26 -10.03 -5.94 1.15
CA ILE A 26 -11.06 -5.18 0.43
C ILE A 26 -10.96 -3.68 0.79
N ALA A 27 -10.82 -3.35 2.07
CA ALA A 27 -10.69 -1.97 2.50
C ALA A 27 -9.39 -1.33 2.02
N GLY A 28 -8.26 -2.07 2.05
CA GLY A 28 -7.00 -1.63 1.47
C GLY A 28 -7.14 -1.36 -0.04
N PHE A 29 -7.73 -2.30 -0.79
CA PHE A 29 -8.00 -2.12 -2.22
C PHE A 29 -8.85 -0.87 -2.50
N ALA A 30 -9.85 -0.61 -1.66
CA ALA A 30 -10.71 0.57 -1.80
C ALA A 30 -9.98 1.90 -1.55
N THR A 31 -8.81 1.91 -0.90
CA THR A 31 -8.00 3.13 -0.72
C THR A 31 -7.24 3.53 -1.98
N HIS A 32 -6.96 2.59 -2.89
CA HIS A 32 -6.08 2.81 -4.02
C HIS A 32 -6.54 3.96 -4.94
N LEU A 33 -7.72 3.81 -5.54
CA LEU A 33 -8.25 4.80 -6.49
C LEU A 33 -8.40 6.21 -5.90
N PRO A 34 -8.97 6.39 -4.68
CA PRO A 34 -9.02 7.71 -4.06
C PRO A 34 -7.65 8.36 -3.85
N MET A 35 -6.63 7.56 -3.54
CA MET A 35 -5.27 8.05 -3.40
C MET A 35 -4.69 8.49 -4.74
N ASP A 36 -4.93 7.74 -5.80
CA ASP A 36 -4.46 8.09 -7.15
C ASP A 36 -5.19 9.27 -7.78
N CYS A 37 -6.41 9.59 -7.33
CA CYS A 37 -7.09 10.84 -7.69
C CYS A 37 -6.35 12.08 -7.16
N CYS A 38 -5.47 11.95 -6.17
CA CYS A 38 -4.63 13.04 -5.72
C CYS A 38 -3.49 13.24 -6.71
N ARG A 39 -3.27 14.50 -7.14
CA ARG A 39 -2.12 14.82 -8.00
C ARG A 39 -0.82 14.35 -7.36
N HIS A 40 -0.13 13.46 -8.01
CA HIS A 40 1.06 12.80 -7.53
C HIS A 40 2.20 12.86 -8.57
N TRP A 41 3.40 12.49 -8.14
CA TRP A 41 4.55 12.44 -9.04
C TRP A 41 4.45 11.23 -9.97
N GLY A 42 4.79 11.41 -11.24
CA GLY A 42 4.84 10.32 -12.20
C GLY A 42 5.43 10.78 -13.52
N TYR A 43 5.86 9.83 -14.34
CA TYR A 43 6.35 10.12 -15.69
C TYR A 43 5.21 10.27 -16.69
N PRO A 44 5.24 11.31 -17.54
CA PRO A 44 4.30 11.44 -18.63
C PRO A 44 4.36 10.22 -19.55
N GLY A 45 3.18 9.68 -19.90
CA GLY A 45 3.06 8.58 -20.85
C GLY A 45 3.25 7.18 -20.27
N ASN A 46 3.53 7.04 -18.97
CA ASN A 46 3.66 5.73 -18.29
C ASN A 46 4.53 4.70 -19.04
N ASP A 47 5.62 5.15 -19.67
CA ASP A 47 6.55 4.24 -20.32
C ASP A 47 7.35 3.45 -19.30
N ILE A 48 6.93 2.22 -19.08
CA ILE A 48 7.56 1.29 -18.12
C ILE A 48 8.99 0.89 -18.53
N HIS A 49 9.43 1.20 -19.75
CA HIS A 49 10.79 0.93 -20.24
C HIS A 49 11.72 2.15 -20.13
N ASP A 50 11.20 3.34 -19.76
CA ASP A 50 12.04 4.51 -19.50
C ASP A 50 12.97 4.25 -18.31
N ALA A 51 14.27 4.45 -18.49
CA ALA A 51 15.28 4.20 -17.47
C ALA A 51 15.10 5.07 -16.20
N ARG A 52 14.47 6.26 -16.32
CA ARG A 52 14.16 7.14 -15.18
C ARG A 52 13.00 6.55 -14.40
N PHE A 53 11.95 6.12 -15.12
CA PHE A 53 10.81 5.41 -14.50
C PHE A 53 11.32 4.18 -13.74
N LEU A 54 12.12 3.33 -14.38
CA LEU A 54 12.63 2.12 -13.74
C LEU A 54 13.46 2.41 -12.49
N ARG A 55 14.33 3.42 -12.50
CA ARG A 55 15.09 3.80 -11.30
C ARG A 55 14.19 4.27 -10.15
N ALA A 56 13.19 5.08 -10.46
CA ALA A 56 12.24 5.55 -9.46
C ALA A 56 11.39 4.39 -8.91
N ALA A 57 10.88 3.52 -9.78
CA ALA A 57 10.09 2.36 -9.41
C ALA A 57 10.89 1.36 -8.55
N VAL A 58 12.14 1.07 -8.91
CA VAL A 58 13.02 0.22 -8.09
C VAL A 58 13.28 0.85 -6.73
N GLY A 59 13.56 2.15 -6.68
CA GLY A 59 13.75 2.87 -5.41
C GLY A 59 12.50 2.79 -4.52
N ASP A 60 11.33 3.04 -5.07
CA ASP A 60 10.05 2.96 -4.36
C ASP A 60 9.76 1.53 -3.87
N VAL A 61 9.97 0.51 -4.71
CA VAL A 61 9.82 -0.89 -4.30
C VAL A 61 10.76 -1.25 -3.15
N CYS A 62 12.01 -0.82 -3.18
CA CYS A 62 12.96 -1.07 -2.08
C CYS A 62 12.47 -0.44 -0.77
N VAL A 63 11.97 0.80 -0.82
CA VAL A 63 11.39 1.46 0.37
C VAL A 63 10.13 0.72 0.82
N GLY A 64 9.25 0.35 -0.11
CA GLY A 64 8.03 -0.40 0.17
C GLY A 64 8.30 -1.76 0.83
N LEU A 65 9.33 -2.48 0.39
CA LEU A 65 9.76 -3.73 1.04
C LEU A 65 10.27 -3.47 2.47
N GLY A 66 11.00 -2.38 2.69
CA GLY A 66 11.41 -1.96 4.03
C GLY A 66 10.20 -1.65 4.94
N VAL A 67 9.20 -0.96 4.42
CA VAL A 67 7.93 -0.71 5.12
C VAL A 67 7.23 -2.02 5.48
N LEU A 68 7.11 -2.96 4.55
CA LEU A 68 6.48 -4.27 4.81
C LEU A 68 7.25 -5.08 5.85
N ALA A 69 8.57 -5.07 5.79
CA ALA A 69 9.40 -5.74 6.79
C ALA A 69 9.19 -5.14 8.19
N GLY A 70 9.27 -3.81 8.31
CA GLY A 70 9.01 -3.11 9.56
C GLY A 70 7.60 -3.34 10.11
N ALA A 71 6.58 -3.25 9.24
CA ALA A 71 5.20 -3.52 9.61
C ALA A 71 4.99 -4.98 10.05
N THR A 72 5.65 -5.93 9.38
CA THR A 72 5.61 -7.35 9.75
C THR A 72 6.19 -7.58 11.16
N ILE A 73 7.33 -6.97 11.46
CA ILE A 73 7.95 -7.06 12.78
C ILE A 73 7.03 -6.44 13.84
N ALA A 74 6.52 -5.24 13.61
CA ALA A 74 5.63 -4.55 14.54
C ALA A 74 4.29 -5.30 14.73
N ALA A 75 3.71 -5.84 13.66
CA ALA A 75 2.45 -6.57 13.74
C ALA A 75 2.54 -7.88 14.53
N ARG A 76 3.72 -8.52 14.56
CA ARG A 76 3.96 -9.72 15.40
C ARG A 76 3.81 -9.42 16.89
N SER A 77 4.16 -8.21 17.31
CA SER A 77 4.00 -7.76 18.70
C SER A 77 2.53 -7.45 19.05
N GLY A 78 1.69 -7.17 18.06
CA GLY A 78 0.26 -6.88 18.21
C GLY A 78 -0.67 -8.10 18.32
N GLY A 79 -0.10 -9.31 18.41
CA GLY A 79 -0.84 -10.57 18.50
C GLY A 79 -0.92 -11.30 17.15
N ARG A 80 -1.25 -12.62 17.23
CA ARG A 80 -1.22 -13.53 16.06
C ARG A 80 -2.15 -13.12 14.92
N SER A 81 -3.24 -12.45 15.22
CA SER A 81 -4.28 -12.08 14.27
C SER A 81 -4.01 -10.77 13.52
N THR A 82 -3.12 -9.92 14.03
CA THR A 82 -2.82 -8.62 13.44
C THR A 82 -2.02 -8.76 12.14
N LEU A 83 -1.04 -9.65 12.12
CA LEU A 83 -0.13 -9.81 10.98
C LEU A 83 -0.84 -10.19 9.66
N PRO A 84 -1.74 -11.21 9.62
CA PRO A 84 -2.45 -11.54 8.38
C PRO A 84 -3.27 -10.37 7.84
N SER A 85 -3.91 -9.60 8.73
CA SER A 85 -4.72 -8.45 8.33
C SER A 85 -3.85 -7.29 7.82
N VAL A 86 -2.70 -7.04 8.43
CA VAL A 86 -1.74 -6.01 7.98
C VAL A 86 -1.20 -6.35 6.58
N LEU A 87 -0.79 -7.60 6.37
CA LEU A 87 -0.32 -8.03 5.05
C LEU A 87 -1.43 -7.99 4.00
N ALA A 88 -2.63 -8.45 4.36
CA ALA A 88 -3.77 -8.41 3.45
C ALA A 88 -4.17 -6.97 3.07
N GLY A 89 -4.19 -6.05 4.03
CA GLY A 89 -4.46 -4.64 3.78
C GLY A 89 -3.42 -4.01 2.86
N ALA A 90 -2.14 -4.25 3.12
CA ALA A 90 -1.04 -3.76 2.29
C ALA A 90 -1.11 -4.31 0.85
N LEU A 91 -1.34 -5.63 0.69
CA LEU A 91 -1.50 -6.27 -0.61
C LEU A 91 -2.73 -5.74 -1.35
N GLY A 92 -3.85 -5.55 -0.66
CA GLY A 92 -5.06 -4.97 -1.24
C GLY A 92 -4.79 -3.56 -1.77
N ALA A 93 -4.15 -2.71 -0.97
CA ALA A 93 -3.87 -1.33 -1.34
C ALA A 93 -2.91 -1.20 -2.54
N ALA A 94 -1.97 -2.13 -2.71
CA ALA A 94 -1.02 -2.15 -3.83
C ALA A 94 -1.52 -2.98 -5.04
N ALA A 95 -2.69 -3.62 -4.96
CA ALA A 95 -3.09 -4.65 -5.92
C ALA A 95 -3.24 -4.14 -7.36
N LEU A 96 -3.64 -2.90 -7.57
CA LEU A 96 -3.79 -2.34 -8.92
C LEU A 96 -2.45 -2.04 -9.59
N ASP A 97 -1.40 -1.74 -8.81
CA ASP A 97 -0.06 -1.50 -9.33
C ASP A 97 0.66 -2.76 -9.83
N ILE A 98 0.05 -3.95 -9.67
CA ILE A 98 0.59 -5.21 -10.19
C ILE A 98 0.71 -5.22 -11.73
N ASP A 99 -0.04 -4.35 -12.41
CA ASP A 99 0.00 -4.20 -13.86
C ASP A 99 1.39 -3.86 -14.37
N LYS A 100 2.11 -2.96 -13.70
CA LYS A 100 3.41 -2.45 -14.12
C LYS A 100 4.50 -3.54 -14.11
N PRO A 101 4.76 -4.25 -12.98
CA PRO A 101 5.75 -5.32 -12.98
C PRO A 101 5.33 -6.51 -13.86
N THR A 102 4.04 -6.85 -13.93
CA THR A 102 3.61 -7.97 -14.78
C THR A 102 3.72 -7.66 -16.26
N ARG A 103 3.48 -6.43 -16.67
CA ARG A 103 3.75 -5.98 -18.05
C ARG A 103 5.24 -5.97 -18.36
N LEU A 104 6.07 -5.48 -17.42
CA LEU A 104 7.52 -5.38 -17.62
C LEU A 104 8.18 -6.76 -17.75
N PHE A 105 7.84 -7.70 -16.85
CA PHE A 105 8.54 -9.00 -16.78
C PHE A 105 7.86 -10.10 -17.60
N PHE A 106 6.55 -10.03 -17.80
CA PHE A 106 5.77 -11.11 -18.45
C PHE A 106 5.02 -10.65 -19.70
N GLY A 107 5.07 -9.36 -20.06
CA GLY A 107 4.35 -8.80 -21.22
C GLY A 107 2.81 -8.90 -21.08
N ARG A 108 2.29 -9.11 -19.87
CA ARG A 108 0.85 -9.34 -19.63
C ARG A 108 0.34 -8.41 -18.52
N ASN A 109 -0.91 -7.97 -18.69
CA ASN A 109 -1.62 -7.24 -17.64
C ASN A 109 -2.71 -8.15 -17.04
N PRO A 110 -2.63 -8.52 -15.74
CA PRO A 110 -3.62 -9.36 -15.10
C PRO A 110 -4.87 -8.57 -14.69
N VAL A 111 -4.83 -7.24 -14.70
CA VAL A 111 -5.95 -6.39 -14.28
C VAL A 111 -7.02 -6.38 -15.37
N PRO A 112 -8.31 -6.60 -15.03
CA PRO A 112 -9.40 -6.54 -16.01
C PRO A 112 -9.45 -5.18 -16.71
N ARG A 113 -9.70 -5.16 -18.03
CA ARG A 113 -9.65 -3.94 -18.86
C ARG A 113 -10.45 -2.77 -18.31
N ALA A 114 -11.67 -3.01 -17.81
CA ALA A 114 -12.51 -1.95 -17.26
C ALA A 114 -11.90 -1.32 -16.00
N VAL A 115 -11.27 -2.13 -15.14
CA VAL A 115 -10.58 -1.67 -13.93
C VAL A 115 -9.32 -0.91 -14.32
N GLN A 116 -8.56 -1.41 -15.30
CA GLN A 116 -7.37 -0.73 -15.80
C GLN A 116 -7.71 0.63 -16.40
N GLN A 117 -8.75 0.73 -17.21
CA GLN A 117 -9.21 1.99 -17.79
C GLN A 117 -9.60 3.01 -16.71
N LEU A 118 -10.27 2.58 -15.65
CA LEU A 118 -10.59 3.43 -14.51
C LEU A 118 -9.32 3.89 -13.78
N HIS A 119 -8.39 2.98 -13.53
CA HIS A 119 -7.10 3.27 -12.89
C HIS A 119 -6.30 4.27 -13.73
N ASP A 120 -6.16 4.03 -15.04
CA ASP A 120 -5.45 4.94 -15.96
C ASP A 120 -6.11 6.34 -16.02
N ALA A 121 -7.44 6.41 -15.92
CA ALA A 121 -8.18 7.66 -15.97
C ALA A 121 -7.97 8.56 -14.73
N VAL A 122 -7.66 7.97 -13.57
CA VAL A 122 -7.43 8.72 -12.32
C VAL A 122 -5.94 8.94 -12.04
N GLN A 123 -5.06 8.20 -12.72
CA GLN A 123 -3.62 8.22 -12.51
C GLN A 123 -2.96 9.35 -13.32
N GLU A 124 -3.17 10.62 -12.92
CA GLU A 124 -2.48 11.76 -13.50
C GLU A 124 -1.10 11.97 -12.85
N GLY A 125 -0.10 11.22 -13.32
CA GLY A 125 1.29 11.46 -12.93
C GLY A 125 1.88 12.68 -13.64
N VAL A 126 2.45 13.61 -12.89
CA VAL A 126 3.16 14.77 -13.41
C VAL A 126 4.58 14.81 -12.87
N GLU A 127 5.57 14.89 -13.77
CA GLU A 127 6.98 15.03 -13.38
C GLU A 127 7.26 16.48 -12.96
N ALA A 128 6.96 16.78 -11.67
CA ALA A 128 7.22 18.09 -11.10
C ALA A 128 7.74 17.95 -9.66
N PRO A 129 8.72 18.79 -9.25
CA PRO A 129 9.32 18.70 -7.91
C PRO A 129 8.32 18.85 -6.77
N GLU A 130 7.29 19.67 -6.95
CA GLU A 130 6.22 19.86 -5.96
C GLU A 130 5.39 18.58 -5.76
N HIS A 131 5.20 17.78 -6.81
CA HIS A 131 4.48 16.50 -6.70
C HIS A 131 5.34 15.47 -5.97
N LEU A 132 6.64 15.44 -6.19
CA LEU A 132 7.55 14.60 -5.42
C LEU A 132 7.54 14.97 -3.92
N ARG A 133 7.54 16.27 -3.59
CA ARG A 133 7.42 16.72 -2.20
C ARG A 133 6.10 16.28 -1.57
N ARG A 134 4.99 16.30 -2.32
CA ARG A 134 3.69 15.80 -1.85
C ARG A 134 3.75 14.29 -1.60
N GLU A 135 4.35 13.51 -2.50
CA GLU A 135 4.54 12.06 -2.30
C GLU A 135 5.26 11.77 -1.00
N VAL A 136 6.37 12.47 -0.75
CA VAL A 136 7.14 12.32 0.50
C VAL A 136 6.32 12.75 1.71
N ALA A 137 5.57 13.85 1.63
CA ALA A 137 4.72 14.32 2.72
C ALA A 137 3.59 13.34 3.03
N TRP A 138 2.93 12.80 2.01
CA TRP A 138 1.92 11.74 2.16
C TRP A 138 2.52 10.49 2.78
N GLY A 139 3.69 10.05 2.27
CA GLY A 139 4.40 8.89 2.82
C GLY A 139 4.72 9.07 4.30
N ALA A 140 5.23 10.24 4.70
CA ALA A 140 5.52 10.55 6.10
C ALA A 140 4.25 10.52 6.98
N ALA A 141 3.16 11.15 6.51
CA ALA A 141 1.89 11.16 7.24
C ALA A 141 1.32 9.73 7.38
N LEU A 142 1.32 8.95 6.31
CA LEU A 142 0.85 7.56 6.32
C LEU A 142 1.73 6.67 7.19
N ALA A 143 3.05 6.89 7.23
CA ALA A 143 3.96 6.16 8.10
C ALA A 143 3.65 6.42 9.59
N VAL A 144 3.34 7.67 9.95
CA VAL A 144 2.89 8.01 11.30
C VAL A 144 1.56 7.31 11.63
N VAL A 145 0.58 7.37 10.73
CA VAL A 145 -0.74 6.71 10.93
C VAL A 145 -0.56 5.20 11.07
N ALA A 146 0.20 4.56 10.20
CA ALA A 146 0.47 3.13 10.25
C ALA A 146 1.20 2.74 11.55
N GLY A 147 2.24 3.49 11.93
CA GLY A 147 2.99 3.28 13.16
C GLY A 147 2.14 3.40 14.41
N LEU A 148 1.31 4.45 14.51
CA LEU A 148 0.38 4.63 15.63
C LEU A 148 -0.68 3.52 15.67
N SER A 149 -1.18 3.08 14.52
CA SER A 149 -2.16 2.00 14.44
C SER A 149 -1.58 0.67 14.94
N LEU A 150 -0.34 0.36 14.55
CA LEU A 150 0.38 -0.82 15.03
C LEU A 150 0.72 -0.73 16.52
N ALA A 151 1.20 0.42 17.00
CA ALA A 151 1.55 0.63 18.41
C ALA A 151 0.33 0.46 19.32
N ARG A 152 -0.84 0.97 18.92
CA ARG A 152 -2.10 0.77 19.67
C ARG A 152 -2.46 -0.71 19.80
N ARG A 153 -2.19 -1.52 18.77
CA ARG A 153 -2.44 -2.97 18.81
C ARG A 153 -1.48 -3.69 19.75
N SER A 154 -0.21 -3.31 19.75
CA SER A 154 0.78 -3.89 20.67
C SER A 154 0.50 -3.53 22.13
N ALA A 155 -0.15 -2.41 22.41
CA ALA A 155 -0.49 -1.98 23.76
C ALA A 155 -1.80 -2.59 24.31
N GLN A 156 -2.62 -3.25 23.48
CA GLN A 156 -3.85 -3.89 23.95
C GLN A 156 -3.52 -5.20 24.66
N PRO A 157 -3.89 -5.37 25.96
CA PRO A 157 -3.68 -6.63 26.66
C PRO A 157 -4.48 -7.74 25.95
N PHE A 158 -3.88 -8.93 25.91
CA PHE A 158 -4.55 -10.14 25.40
C PHE A 158 -5.77 -10.42 26.26
N SER A 159 -6.94 -10.07 25.78
CA SER A 159 -8.20 -10.39 26.44
C SER A 159 -8.44 -11.88 26.28
N SER A 160 -7.94 -12.67 27.24
CA SER A 160 -8.31 -14.09 27.36
C SER A 160 -9.76 -14.14 27.84
N THR A 161 -10.70 -14.09 26.92
CA THR A 161 -12.07 -14.54 27.18
C THR A 161 -11.99 -16.05 27.44
N MET A 162 -11.69 -16.43 28.67
CA MET A 162 -12.04 -17.76 29.19
C MET A 162 -13.57 -17.84 29.13
N THR A 163 -14.10 -18.34 28.04
CA THR A 163 -15.43 -18.92 28.03
C THR A 163 -15.36 -20.23 28.84
N SER A 164 -15.64 -20.13 30.09
CA SER A 164 -16.06 -21.27 30.88
C SER A 164 -17.34 -21.83 30.23
N ARG A 165 -17.24 -22.96 29.60
CA ARG A 165 -18.31 -23.90 29.31
C ARG A 165 -18.05 -25.20 30.06
#